data_2795cac22538f2c061d23695ce1de9b5
#
_entry.id   2795cac22538f2c061d23695ce1de9b5
#
_cell.length_a   1.000
_cell.length_b   1.000
_cell.length_c   1.000
_cell.angle_alpha   90.00
_cell.angle_beta   90.00
_cell.angle_gamma   90.00
#
_symmetry.space_group_name_H-M   'P 1'
#
loop_
_entity.id
_entity.type
_entity.pdbx_description
1 polymer ?
#
loop_
_entity_poly.entity_id
_entity_poly.type
_entity_poly.pdbx_seq_one_letter_code
_entity_poly.pdbx_strand_id
1 'polypeptide(L)'
;MKMDEFEMINEDLLQDFTHEILNKYSAFCQKEGIVPSFFHLISFLVKTDVVKEKTVAKYMVMQLYPNSLYSNDSKMDAMMEISIRTGISKKHVYNMVQHPERFGYQIKQKRKDKNETE
;
A
#
# COMPACT_ATOMS: atom_id res chain seq x y z
N MET A 1 16.18 13.57 8.89
CA MET A 1 15.44 13.53 7.67
C MET A 1 14.11 12.90 7.82
N LYS A 2 14.05 11.73 8.37
CA LYS A 2 12.78 11.08 8.58
C LYS A 2 11.88 11.84 9.53
N MET A 3 12.49 12.44 10.53
CA MET A 3 11.74 13.28 11.45
C MET A 3 11.15 14.47 10.73
N ASP A 4 11.88 14.99 9.75
CA ASP A 4 11.38 16.13 9.00
C ASP A 4 10.11 15.77 8.25
N GLU A 5 10.04 14.55 7.74
CA GLU A 5 8.85 14.11 7.02
C GLU A 5 7.66 14.06 7.95
N PHE A 6 7.86 13.56 9.17
CA PHE A 6 6.78 13.56 10.14
C PHE A 6 6.35 14.96 10.52
N GLU A 7 7.32 15.86 10.63
CA GLU A 7 7.00 17.23 11.01
C GLU A 7 6.16 17.93 9.96
N MET A 8 6.22 17.45 8.71
CA MET A 8 5.43 18.06 7.66
C MET A 8 3.99 17.56 7.65
N ILE A 9 3.67 16.56 8.45
CA ILE A 9 2.31 16.05 8.51
C ILE A 9 1.50 16.93 9.43
N ASN A 10 0.34 17.36 8.94
CA ASN A 10 -0.57 18.19 9.73
C ASN A 10 -1.36 17.30 10.67
N GLU A 11 -0.98 17.34 11.95
CA GLU A 11 -1.61 16.46 12.94
C GLU A 11 -3.08 16.80 13.18
N ASP A 12 -3.42 18.08 13.13
CA ASP A 12 -4.83 18.46 13.30
C ASP A 12 -5.67 17.89 12.18
N LEU A 13 -5.15 17.95 10.97
CA LEU A 13 -5.85 17.39 9.83
C LEU A 13 -6.03 15.88 9.99
N LEU A 14 -4.98 15.20 10.46
CA LEU A 14 -5.06 13.76 10.67
C LEU A 14 -6.07 13.40 11.74
N GLN A 15 -6.14 14.20 12.80
CA GLN A 15 -7.12 13.94 13.85
C GLN A 15 -8.53 14.12 13.33
N ASP A 16 -8.77 15.19 12.59
CA ASP A 16 -10.08 15.43 12.01
C ASP A 16 -10.46 14.31 11.06
N PHE A 17 -9.52 13.90 10.23
CA PHE A 17 -9.73 12.80 9.30
C PHE A 17 -10.09 11.52 10.07
N THR A 18 -9.35 11.24 11.13
CA THR A 18 -9.58 10.04 11.92
C THR A 18 -10.98 10.04 12.50
N HIS A 19 -11.40 11.17 13.07
CA HIS A 19 -12.75 11.28 13.62
C HIS A 19 -13.82 11.06 12.55
N GLU A 20 -13.65 11.68 11.40
CA GLU A 20 -14.61 11.54 10.32
C GLU A 20 -14.71 10.09 9.88
N ILE A 21 -13.57 9.45 9.68
CA ILE A 21 -13.56 8.07 9.21
C ILE A 21 -14.18 7.14 10.24
N LEU A 22 -13.82 7.31 11.51
CA LEU A 22 -14.34 6.44 12.54
C LEU A 22 -15.84 6.58 12.70
N ASN A 23 -16.34 7.81 12.62
CA ASN A 23 -17.77 8.03 12.72
C ASN A 23 -18.51 7.37 11.56
N LYS A 24 -18.01 7.54 10.36
CA LYS A 24 -18.67 6.95 9.20
C LYS A 24 -18.56 5.45 9.18
N TYR A 25 -17.40 4.93 9.60
CA TYR A 25 -17.21 3.50 9.67
C TYR A 25 -18.11 2.86 10.72
N SER A 26 -18.22 3.50 11.88
CA SER A 26 -19.11 2.99 12.93
C SER A 26 -20.55 2.92 12.45
N ALA A 27 -21.00 3.97 11.80
CA ALA A 27 -22.36 3.98 11.24
C ALA A 27 -22.55 2.90 10.21
N PHE A 28 -21.54 2.71 9.37
CA PHE A 28 -21.58 1.66 8.35
C PHE A 28 -21.69 0.28 8.99
N CYS A 29 -20.90 0.03 10.01
CA CYS A 29 -20.92 -1.27 10.69
C CYS A 29 -22.28 -1.51 11.34
N GLN A 30 -22.86 -0.51 11.96
CA GLN A 30 -24.17 -0.65 12.57
C GLN A 30 -25.23 -0.93 11.53
N LYS A 31 -25.18 -0.21 10.43
CA LYS A 31 -26.18 -0.38 9.36
C LYS A 31 -26.10 -1.76 8.74
N GLU A 32 -24.88 -2.25 8.52
CA GLU A 32 -24.68 -3.52 7.83
C GLU A 32 -24.62 -4.71 8.78
N GLY A 33 -24.68 -4.47 10.08
CA GLY A 33 -24.58 -5.57 11.04
C GLY A 33 -23.22 -6.23 11.05
N ILE A 34 -22.16 -5.45 10.88
CA ILE A 34 -20.80 -5.95 10.79
C ILE A 34 -20.06 -5.63 12.08
N VAL A 35 -19.34 -6.62 12.59
CA VAL A 35 -18.49 -6.38 13.76
C VAL A 35 -17.23 -5.63 13.31
N PRO A 36 -16.93 -4.49 13.93
CA PRO A 36 -15.74 -3.72 13.52
C PRO A 36 -14.47 -4.55 13.65
N SER A 37 -13.58 -4.40 12.66
CA SER A 37 -12.29 -5.06 12.67
C SER A 37 -11.38 -4.27 11.73
N PHE A 38 -10.08 -4.53 11.82
CA PHE A 38 -9.15 -3.86 10.91
C PHE A 38 -9.45 -4.22 9.46
N PHE A 39 -9.76 -5.49 9.22
CA PHE A 39 -10.07 -5.92 7.86
C PHE A 39 -11.27 -5.15 7.31
N HIS A 40 -12.32 -5.07 8.11
CA HIS A 40 -13.53 -4.37 7.66
C HIS A 40 -13.29 -2.88 7.50
N LEU A 41 -12.45 -2.29 8.34
CA LEU A 41 -12.11 -0.90 8.20
C LEU A 41 -11.39 -0.64 6.88
N ILE A 42 -10.38 -1.44 6.58
CA ILE A 42 -9.65 -1.28 5.33
C ILE A 42 -10.58 -1.48 4.15
N SER A 43 -11.44 -2.49 4.23
CA SER A 43 -12.41 -2.75 3.19
C SER A 43 -13.33 -1.54 2.99
N PHE A 44 -13.77 -0.94 4.09
CA PHE A 44 -14.62 0.26 4.04
C PHE A 44 -13.90 1.41 3.35
N LEU A 45 -12.63 1.62 3.68
CA LEU A 45 -11.86 2.70 3.10
C LEU A 45 -11.70 2.52 1.58
N VAL A 46 -11.51 1.28 1.16
CA VAL A 46 -11.38 1.02 -0.27
C VAL A 46 -12.71 1.18 -0.97
N LYS A 47 -13.78 0.67 -0.38
CA LYS A 47 -15.11 0.74 -0.99
C LYS A 47 -15.61 2.18 -1.13
N THR A 48 -15.22 3.05 -0.21
CA THR A 48 -15.63 4.44 -0.27
C THR A 48 -14.64 5.31 -1.00
N ASP A 49 -13.62 4.69 -1.58
CA ASP A 49 -12.63 5.38 -2.41
C ASP A 49 -11.74 6.33 -1.61
N VAL A 50 -11.74 6.22 -0.31
CA VAL A 50 -10.81 6.97 0.53
C VAL A 50 -9.39 6.45 0.29
N VAL A 51 -9.26 5.14 0.16
CA VAL A 51 -8.01 4.50 -0.23
C VAL A 51 -8.28 3.78 -1.54
N LYS A 52 -7.48 4.08 -2.54
CA LYS A 52 -7.69 3.47 -3.84
C LYS A 52 -7.19 2.03 -3.84
N GLU A 53 -7.94 1.17 -4.49
CA GLU A 53 -7.56 -0.23 -4.57
C GLU A 53 -6.21 -0.39 -5.23
N LYS A 54 -5.91 0.40 -6.25
CA LYS A 54 -4.63 0.29 -6.91
C LYS A 54 -3.48 0.72 -5.99
N THR A 55 -3.74 1.57 -5.02
CA THR A 55 -2.72 1.93 -4.04
C THR A 55 -2.38 0.73 -3.16
N VAL A 56 -3.41 0.00 -2.73
CA VAL A 56 -3.20 -1.23 -1.98
C VAL A 56 -2.41 -2.23 -2.81
N ALA A 57 -2.79 -2.37 -4.08
CA ALA A 57 -2.13 -3.31 -4.97
C ALA A 57 -0.66 -2.97 -5.16
N LYS A 58 -0.37 -1.70 -5.40
CA LYS A 58 1.02 -1.27 -5.57
C LYS A 58 1.85 -1.58 -4.33
N TYR A 59 1.30 -1.24 -3.18
CA TYR A 59 2.01 -1.50 -1.94
C TYR A 59 2.33 -2.99 -1.81
N MET A 60 1.35 -3.84 -2.09
CA MET A 60 1.54 -5.28 -1.94
C MET A 60 2.56 -5.81 -2.93
N VAL A 61 2.52 -5.34 -4.18
CA VAL A 61 3.51 -5.77 -5.16
C VAL A 61 4.91 -5.46 -4.67
N MET A 62 5.11 -4.25 -4.18
CA MET A 62 6.44 -3.84 -3.73
C MET A 62 6.89 -4.60 -2.49
N GLN A 63 5.94 -4.97 -1.63
CA GLN A 63 6.27 -5.74 -0.45
C GLN A 63 6.59 -7.20 -0.78
N LEU A 64 5.90 -7.74 -1.75
CA LEU A 64 6.07 -9.16 -2.09
C LEU A 64 7.25 -9.44 -2.99
N TYR A 65 7.64 -8.46 -3.79
CA TYR A 65 8.65 -8.68 -4.82
C TYR A 65 9.98 -9.20 -4.28
N PRO A 66 10.58 -8.61 -3.24
CA PRO A 66 11.87 -9.11 -2.78
C PRO A 66 11.83 -10.57 -2.36
N ASN A 67 10.80 -10.96 -1.63
CA ASN A 67 10.67 -12.35 -1.19
C ASN A 67 10.38 -13.28 -2.36
N SER A 68 9.54 -12.85 -3.26
CA SER A 68 9.21 -13.65 -4.42
C SER A 68 10.44 -13.85 -5.31
N LEU A 69 11.22 -12.78 -5.46
CA LEU A 69 12.46 -12.87 -6.24
C LEU A 69 13.43 -13.85 -5.61
N TYR A 70 13.52 -13.80 -4.29
CA TYR A 70 14.41 -14.70 -3.56
C TYR A 70 13.98 -16.16 -3.71
N SER A 71 12.68 -16.42 -3.74
CA SER A 71 12.12 -17.76 -3.75
C SER A 71 12.03 -18.37 -5.14
N ASN A 72 12.20 -17.59 -6.18
CA ASN A 72 12.01 -18.06 -7.55
C ASN A 72 13.32 -18.01 -8.32
N ASP A 73 13.38 -18.85 -9.36
CA ASP A 73 14.60 -18.96 -10.14
C ASP A 73 14.85 -17.75 -11.04
N SER A 74 13.79 -17.04 -11.40
CA SER A 74 13.95 -15.93 -12.33
C SER A 74 13.01 -14.81 -11.94
N LYS A 75 13.31 -13.61 -12.49
CA LYS A 75 12.44 -12.46 -12.29
C LYS A 75 11.05 -12.71 -12.86
N MET A 76 11.00 -13.40 -14.01
CA MET A 76 9.71 -13.68 -14.62
C MET A 76 8.85 -14.56 -13.73
N ASP A 77 9.46 -15.57 -13.13
CA ASP A 77 8.72 -16.44 -12.23
C ASP A 77 8.24 -15.68 -11.00
N ALA A 78 9.09 -14.81 -10.47
CA ALA A 78 8.71 -13.99 -9.31
C ALA A 78 7.53 -13.10 -9.64
N MET A 79 7.55 -12.46 -10.80
CA MET A 79 6.47 -11.56 -11.18
C MET A 79 5.20 -12.33 -11.47
N MET A 80 5.32 -13.54 -12.01
CA MET A 80 4.15 -14.39 -12.24
C MET A 80 3.50 -14.77 -10.91
N GLU A 81 4.30 -15.11 -9.92
CA GLU A 81 3.77 -15.46 -8.61
C GLU A 81 3.00 -14.28 -8.02
N ILE A 82 3.58 -13.08 -8.12
CA ILE A 82 2.93 -11.90 -7.59
C ILE A 82 1.63 -11.61 -8.35
N SER A 83 1.65 -11.77 -9.66
CA SER A 83 0.46 -11.59 -10.47
C SER A 83 -0.67 -12.49 -10.00
N ILE A 84 -0.35 -13.75 -9.74
CA ILE A 84 -1.34 -14.71 -9.29
C ILE A 84 -1.88 -14.34 -7.92
N ARG A 85 -1.00 -13.95 -7.00
CA ARG A 85 -1.40 -13.65 -5.63
C ARG A 85 -2.20 -12.37 -5.51
N THR A 86 -1.89 -11.37 -6.33
CA THR A 86 -2.53 -10.06 -6.21
C THR A 86 -3.67 -9.86 -7.19
N GLY A 87 -3.77 -10.70 -8.21
CA GLY A 87 -4.77 -10.50 -9.25
C GLY A 87 -4.40 -9.39 -10.23
N ILE A 88 -3.19 -8.84 -10.14
CA ILE A 88 -2.73 -7.80 -11.03
C ILE A 88 -2.07 -8.46 -12.24
N SER A 89 -2.31 -7.93 -13.44
CA SER A 89 -1.74 -8.53 -14.63
C SER A 89 -0.22 -8.54 -14.56
N LYS A 90 0.39 -9.55 -15.19
CA LYS A 90 1.83 -9.68 -15.19
C LYS A 90 2.51 -8.45 -15.77
N LYS A 91 1.93 -7.91 -16.84
CA LYS A 91 2.47 -6.71 -17.45
C LYS A 91 2.48 -5.54 -16.47
N HIS A 92 1.42 -5.40 -15.71
CA HIS A 92 1.32 -4.31 -14.76
C HIS A 92 2.29 -4.50 -13.59
N VAL A 93 2.45 -5.74 -13.13
CA VAL A 93 3.44 -6.05 -12.11
C VAL A 93 4.83 -5.70 -12.62
N TYR A 94 5.12 -6.09 -13.86
CA TYR A 94 6.40 -5.79 -14.48
C TYR A 94 6.67 -4.27 -14.47
N ASN A 95 5.68 -3.50 -14.89
CA ASN A 95 5.83 -2.05 -14.93
C ASN A 95 6.07 -1.47 -13.55
N MET A 96 5.36 -1.96 -12.56
CA MET A 96 5.54 -1.48 -11.18
C MET A 96 6.95 -1.76 -10.68
N VAL A 97 7.45 -2.94 -10.97
CA VAL A 97 8.77 -3.34 -10.49
C VAL A 97 9.87 -2.57 -11.23
N GLN A 98 9.69 -2.38 -12.53
CA GLN A 98 10.71 -1.68 -13.34
C GLN A 98 10.75 -0.18 -13.07
N HIS A 99 9.62 0.40 -12.72
CA HIS A 99 9.51 1.85 -12.54
C HIS A 99 8.82 2.17 -11.23
N PRO A 100 9.41 1.76 -10.12
CA PRO A 100 8.75 1.97 -8.82
C PRO A 100 8.52 3.43 -8.50
N GLU A 101 9.36 4.32 -9.00
CA GLU A 101 9.20 5.74 -8.74
C GLU A 101 7.89 6.28 -9.29
N ARG A 102 7.36 5.66 -10.34
CA ARG A 102 6.07 6.09 -10.90
C ARG A 102 4.92 5.82 -9.96
N PHE A 103 5.13 4.96 -8.98
CA PHE A 103 4.08 4.54 -8.08
C PHE A 103 4.31 5.02 -6.66
N GLY A 104 5.37 5.77 -6.43
CA GLY A 104 5.52 6.54 -5.21
C GLY A 104 6.12 5.85 -4.00
N TYR A 105 6.43 4.58 -4.09
CA TYR A 105 6.92 3.88 -2.91
C TYR A 105 8.43 3.82 -2.80
N GLN A 106 9.08 3.63 -3.91
CA GLN A 106 10.50 3.31 -3.90
C GLN A 106 11.38 4.52 -3.69
N ILE A 107 10.80 5.69 -3.77
CA ILE A 107 11.62 6.89 -3.63
C ILE A 107 12.32 6.92 -2.29
N LYS A 108 11.61 6.62 -1.22
CA LYS A 108 12.21 6.62 0.10
C LYS A 108 13.22 5.49 0.27
N GLN A 109 12.88 4.33 -0.22
CA GLN A 109 13.78 3.20 -0.14
C GLN A 109 15.05 3.46 -0.93
N LYS A 110 14.89 4.07 -2.08
CA LYS A 110 16.03 4.41 -2.90
C LYS A 110 16.99 5.32 -2.17
N ARG A 111 16.46 6.35 -1.52
CA ARG A 111 17.31 7.26 -0.76
C ARG A 111 17.99 6.55 0.38
N LYS A 112 17.28 5.67 1.03
CA LYS A 112 17.83 4.91 2.13
C LYS A 112 18.98 4.04 1.69
N ASP A 113 18.79 3.34 0.58
CA ASP A 113 19.84 2.49 0.04
C ASP A 113 21.06 3.30 -0.34
N LYS A 114 20.82 4.46 -0.93
CA LYS A 114 21.90 5.34 -1.31
C LYS A 114 22.70 5.78 -0.09
N ASN A 115 22.02 6.12 0.97
CA ASN A 115 22.70 6.52 2.19
C ASN A 115 23.53 5.39 2.77
N GLU A 116 23.01 4.20 2.68
CA GLU A 116 23.70 3.05 3.20
C GLU A 116 24.96 2.73 2.42
N THR A 117 24.94 2.96 1.12
CA THR A 117 26.10 2.66 0.31
C THR A 117 27.19 3.69 0.45
N GLU A 118 26.87 4.85 0.91
CA GLU A 118 27.86 5.88 1.11
C GLU A 118 28.53 5.76 2.45
#